data_a6cb7701e62923e18e8a82e474da2a27
#
_entry.id   a6cb7701e62923e18e8a82e474da2a27
#
_cell.length_a   1.000
_cell.length_b   1.000
_cell.length_c   1.000
_cell.angle_alpha   90.00
_cell.angle_beta   90.00
_cell.angle_gamma   90.00
#
_symmetry.space_group_name_H-M   'P 1'
#
loop_
_entity.id
_entity.type
_entity.pdbx_description
1 polymer ?
#
loop_
_entity_poly.entity_id
_entity_poly.type
_entity_poly.pdbx_seq_one_letter_code
_entity_poly.pdbx_strand_id
1 'polypeptide(L)'
;MLTNSLNVARVADAVIDWSLDRNKAMGTETWGISPVVAETNDMYLNDIRGRHVNREHVFLAIDSAKGGPVEEGAVGGGTGMICYDFKGGIGTASRKLPDKLGGYTVGILAQTNFGWRPQLVIDGVPIGRELEQYKPVRRKTVNPPSVIATHPSTPQQKNAAPLRTRLATPQNSRVTDSGSVIVGLATDAPCSTRILTRLAQRAQNGLARTGSHTGNTSGDFVISFSTPRRKKHFADALTYPAEQIIEQGDLINYLFWAVVEATEEAVLNSLFKAETMIGRDDRIVPGLPIEETVALMNQYGRKQVHLP
;
A
#
# COMPACT_ATOMS: atom_id res chain seq x y z
N MET A 1 -6.48 -5.49 -8.41
CA MET A 1 -6.87 -5.91 -7.03
C MET A 1 -5.65 -5.98 -6.14
N LEU A 2 -5.82 -5.69 -4.84
CA LEU A 2 -4.77 -5.85 -3.82
C LEU A 2 -5.22 -6.90 -2.80
N THR A 3 -4.29 -7.76 -2.37
CA THR A 3 -4.59 -8.86 -1.45
C THR A 3 -3.34 -9.24 -0.64
N ASN A 4 -3.35 -10.38 0.03
CA ASN A 4 -2.18 -10.97 0.66
C ASN A 4 -1.54 -12.09 -0.19
N SER A 5 -0.28 -12.45 0.10
CA SER A 5 0.56 -13.31 -0.75
C SER A 5 -0.10 -14.64 -1.15
N LEU A 6 -0.72 -15.37 -0.24
CA LEU A 6 -1.26 -16.70 -0.57
C LEU A 6 -2.65 -16.68 -1.23
N ASN A 7 -3.27 -15.49 -1.39
CA ASN A 7 -4.57 -15.36 -2.05
C ASN A 7 -4.50 -14.84 -3.49
N VAL A 8 -3.33 -14.51 -4.02
CA VAL A 8 -3.17 -13.95 -5.37
C VAL A 8 -3.93 -14.77 -6.43
N ALA A 9 -3.69 -16.08 -6.47
CA ALA A 9 -4.34 -16.96 -7.45
C ALA A 9 -5.86 -16.99 -7.30
N ARG A 10 -6.39 -17.07 -6.05
CA ARG A 10 -7.84 -17.05 -5.79
C ARG A 10 -8.49 -15.74 -6.20
N VAL A 11 -7.82 -14.63 -5.92
CA VAL A 11 -8.33 -13.30 -6.30
C VAL A 11 -8.30 -13.14 -7.82
N ALA A 12 -7.25 -13.61 -8.49
CA ALA A 12 -7.17 -13.57 -9.94
C ALA A 12 -8.27 -14.40 -10.61
N ASP A 13 -8.49 -15.62 -10.14
CA ASP A 13 -9.55 -16.51 -10.59
C ASP A 13 -10.95 -15.89 -10.40
N ALA A 14 -11.21 -15.34 -9.21
CA ALA A 14 -12.48 -14.67 -8.93
C ALA A 14 -12.71 -13.39 -9.76
N VAL A 15 -11.66 -12.65 -10.15
CA VAL A 15 -11.79 -11.52 -11.10
C VAL A 15 -12.18 -12.01 -12.49
N ILE A 16 -11.63 -13.16 -12.92
CA ILE A 16 -12.02 -13.79 -14.19
C ILE A 16 -13.49 -14.21 -14.13
N ASP A 17 -13.91 -14.92 -13.09
CA ASP A 17 -15.30 -15.31 -12.86
C ASP A 17 -16.26 -14.12 -12.91
N TRP A 18 -15.94 -13.05 -12.15
CA TRP A 18 -16.74 -11.82 -12.14
C TRP A 18 -16.91 -11.22 -13.52
N SER A 19 -15.86 -11.27 -14.34
CA SER A 19 -15.87 -10.73 -15.71
C SER A 19 -16.67 -11.61 -16.67
N LEU A 20 -16.55 -12.93 -16.55
CA LEU A 20 -17.32 -13.91 -17.34
C LEU A 20 -18.83 -13.80 -17.03
N ASP A 21 -19.21 -13.63 -15.78
CA ASP A 21 -20.61 -13.49 -15.36
C ASP A 21 -21.27 -12.27 -16.03
N ARG A 22 -20.51 -11.19 -16.26
CA ARG A 22 -20.99 -9.92 -16.80
C ARG A 22 -20.81 -9.73 -18.30
N ASN A 23 -19.94 -10.53 -18.92
CA ASN A 23 -19.68 -10.48 -20.36
C ASN A 23 -19.79 -11.87 -20.98
N LYS A 24 -20.95 -12.22 -21.47
CA LYS A 24 -21.24 -13.53 -22.07
C LYS A 24 -20.47 -13.81 -23.37
N ALA A 25 -20.03 -12.76 -24.07
CA ALA A 25 -19.20 -12.89 -25.27
C ALA A 25 -17.73 -13.22 -24.96
N MET A 26 -17.30 -13.05 -23.71
CA MET A 26 -15.91 -13.31 -23.30
C MET A 26 -15.58 -14.81 -23.37
N GLY A 27 -14.51 -15.15 -24.07
CA GLY A 27 -14.08 -16.52 -24.28
C GLY A 27 -14.81 -17.27 -25.41
N THR A 28 -15.81 -16.63 -26.05
CA THR A 28 -16.55 -17.17 -27.19
C THR A 28 -16.43 -16.29 -28.42
N GLU A 29 -16.81 -15.03 -28.34
CA GLU A 29 -16.76 -14.03 -29.41
C GLU A 29 -15.66 -13.00 -29.18
N THR A 30 -15.29 -12.75 -27.90
CA THR A 30 -14.23 -11.84 -27.51
C THR A 30 -13.15 -12.56 -26.70
N TRP A 31 -11.97 -11.96 -26.63
CA TRP A 31 -10.85 -12.50 -25.85
C TRP A 31 -11.15 -12.44 -24.34
N GLY A 32 -10.39 -13.22 -23.56
CA GLY A 32 -10.42 -13.17 -22.10
C GLY A 32 -9.76 -11.91 -21.54
N ILE A 33 -9.69 -11.85 -20.21
CA ILE A 33 -8.96 -10.81 -19.48
C ILE A 33 -7.72 -11.39 -18.81
N SER A 34 -6.73 -10.53 -18.57
CA SER A 34 -5.58 -10.82 -17.72
C SER A 34 -5.69 -9.97 -16.45
N PRO A 35 -6.16 -10.53 -15.33
CA PRO A 35 -6.33 -9.77 -14.10
C PRO A 35 -4.99 -9.32 -13.54
N VAL A 36 -4.93 -8.08 -13.05
CA VAL A 36 -3.77 -7.56 -12.33
C VAL A 36 -4.06 -7.68 -10.84
N VAL A 37 -3.31 -8.54 -10.15
CA VAL A 37 -3.42 -8.76 -8.71
C VAL A 37 -2.04 -8.58 -8.09
N ALA A 38 -1.94 -7.68 -7.13
CA ALA A 38 -0.72 -7.42 -6.38
C ALA A 38 -0.94 -7.72 -4.90
N GLU A 39 0.16 -7.95 -4.17
CA GLU A 39 0.08 -8.47 -2.82
C GLU A 39 1.19 -7.95 -1.91
N THR A 40 0.93 -8.01 -0.61
CA THR A 40 1.92 -7.92 0.45
C THR A 40 1.69 -9.00 1.49
N ASN A 41 2.72 -9.36 2.25
CA ASN A 41 2.68 -10.52 3.14
C ASN A 41 2.21 -10.15 4.55
N ASP A 42 1.07 -10.69 4.96
CA ASP A 42 0.44 -10.43 6.27
C ASP A 42 0.61 -11.57 7.29
N MET A 43 1.53 -12.51 7.05
CA MET A 43 1.66 -13.74 7.85
C MET A 43 1.96 -13.49 9.33
N TYR A 44 2.40 -12.31 9.72
CA TYR A 44 2.69 -12.02 11.11
C TYR A 44 1.42 -11.91 11.96
N LEU A 45 0.42 -11.19 11.45
CA LEU A 45 -0.85 -10.96 12.13
C LEU A 45 -1.95 -11.93 11.69
N ASN A 46 -1.88 -12.44 10.45
CA ASN A 46 -2.90 -13.27 9.84
C ASN A 46 -2.48 -14.75 9.77
N ASP A 47 -3.43 -15.66 9.91
CA ASP A 47 -3.27 -17.05 9.45
C ASP A 47 -3.36 -17.09 7.91
N ILE A 48 -2.28 -16.69 7.27
CA ILE A 48 -2.20 -16.61 5.80
C ILE A 48 -2.41 -17.97 5.11
N ARG A 49 -2.13 -19.09 5.81
CA ARG A 49 -2.30 -20.46 5.28
C ARG A 49 -3.77 -20.83 5.13
N GLY A 50 -4.65 -20.25 5.94
CA GLY A 50 -6.08 -20.43 5.83
C GLY A 50 -6.67 -19.91 4.52
N ARG A 51 -5.97 -19.00 3.83
CA ARG A 51 -6.37 -18.44 2.52
C ARG A 51 -7.81 -17.95 2.55
N HIS A 52 -8.10 -17.03 3.48
CA HIS A 52 -9.45 -16.64 3.85
C HIS A 52 -10.16 -15.71 2.84
N VAL A 53 -9.46 -15.20 1.81
CA VAL A 53 -10.08 -14.41 0.75
C VAL A 53 -10.68 -15.34 -0.28
N ASN A 54 -12.01 -15.29 -0.43
CA ASN A 54 -12.80 -16.12 -1.32
C ASN A 54 -13.43 -15.27 -2.44
N ARG A 55 -14.13 -15.95 -3.37
CA ARG A 55 -14.81 -15.33 -4.52
C ARG A 55 -15.77 -14.20 -4.11
N GLU A 56 -16.57 -14.43 -3.08
CA GLU A 56 -17.54 -13.44 -2.57
C GLU A 56 -16.90 -12.15 -2.09
N HIS A 57 -15.71 -12.21 -1.48
CA HIS A 57 -14.98 -11.02 -1.06
C HIS A 57 -14.50 -10.20 -2.26
N VAL A 58 -14.07 -10.86 -3.34
CA VAL A 58 -13.63 -10.19 -4.57
C VAL A 58 -14.81 -9.52 -5.27
N PHE A 59 -15.93 -10.24 -5.38
CA PHE A 59 -17.16 -9.70 -5.98
C PHE A 59 -17.66 -8.50 -5.20
N LEU A 60 -17.74 -8.60 -3.86
CA LEU A 60 -18.12 -7.50 -2.99
C LEU A 60 -17.20 -6.29 -3.18
N ALA A 61 -15.88 -6.50 -3.23
CA ALA A 61 -14.91 -5.42 -3.40
C ALA A 61 -15.07 -4.69 -4.74
N ILE A 62 -15.39 -5.41 -5.81
CA ILE A 62 -15.61 -4.82 -7.13
C ILE A 62 -16.97 -4.10 -7.19
N ASP A 63 -18.04 -4.77 -6.72
CA ASP A 63 -19.41 -4.27 -6.85
C ASP A 63 -19.70 -3.10 -5.89
N SER A 64 -18.99 -3.01 -4.75
CA SER A 64 -19.10 -1.89 -3.82
C SER A 64 -18.14 -0.72 -4.14
N ALA A 65 -17.30 -0.85 -5.16
CA ALA A 65 -16.36 0.21 -5.53
C ALA A 65 -17.09 1.48 -5.96
N LYS A 66 -16.74 2.59 -5.33
CA LYS A 66 -17.36 3.90 -5.57
C LYS A 66 -16.30 5.00 -5.59
N GLY A 67 -16.64 6.14 -6.21
CA GLY A 67 -15.81 7.35 -6.11
C GLY A 67 -15.91 8.01 -4.74
N GLY A 68 -14.99 8.94 -4.47
CA GLY A 68 -14.92 9.68 -3.22
C GLY A 68 -13.83 9.19 -2.29
N PRO A 69 -13.89 9.54 -0.99
CA PRO A 69 -12.90 9.12 0.00
C PRO A 69 -12.79 7.61 0.10
N VAL A 70 -11.55 7.11 0.16
CA VAL A 70 -11.23 5.71 0.36
C VAL A 70 -11.02 5.46 1.85
N GLU A 71 -11.51 4.34 2.35
CA GLU A 71 -11.25 3.90 3.72
C GLU A 71 -9.79 3.49 3.87
N GLU A 72 -9.12 3.96 4.94
CA GLU A 72 -7.68 3.84 5.13
C GLU A 72 -7.33 3.08 6.41
N GLY A 73 -6.05 2.71 6.55
CA GLY A 73 -5.55 1.95 7.69
C GLY A 73 -5.76 0.45 7.54
N ALA A 74 -6.24 -0.21 8.60
CA ALA A 74 -6.36 -1.66 8.69
C ALA A 74 -7.61 -2.21 7.98
N VAL A 75 -7.79 -1.90 6.70
CA VAL A 75 -8.98 -2.26 5.89
C VAL A 75 -8.60 -3.11 4.69
N GLY A 76 -9.47 -4.02 4.29
CA GLY A 76 -9.29 -4.88 3.12
C GLY A 76 -7.91 -5.57 3.12
N GLY A 77 -7.16 -5.43 2.02
CA GLY A 77 -5.80 -5.95 1.90
C GLY A 77 -4.81 -5.37 2.91
N GLY A 78 -5.11 -4.22 3.52
CA GLY A 78 -4.29 -3.57 4.55
C GLY A 78 -4.45 -4.14 5.96
N THR A 79 -5.44 -5.03 6.20
CA THR A 79 -5.80 -5.50 7.54
C THR A 79 -4.62 -6.08 8.33
N GLY A 80 -3.81 -6.94 7.74
CA GLY A 80 -2.69 -7.59 8.43
C GLY A 80 -1.32 -6.93 8.23
N MET A 81 -1.25 -5.73 7.62
CA MET A 81 0.00 -5.11 7.18
C MET A 81 0.67 -4.30 8.29
N ILE A 82 2.02 -4.28 8.24
CA ILE A 82 2.90 -3.65 9.21
C ILE A 82 3.82 -2.69 8.49
N CYS A 83 3.86 -1.43 8.92
CA CYS A 83 4.68 -0.40 8.30
C CYS A 83 5.54 0.27 9.38
N TYR A 84 6.89 0.25 9.22
CA TYR A 84 7.84 0.76 10.21
C TYR A 84 7.63 0.19 11.63
N ASP A 85 7.34 -1.11 11.73
CA ASP A 85 7.01 -1.81 12.99
C ASP A 85 5.79 -1.24 13.73
N PHE A 86 5.02 -0.37 13.10
CA PHE A 86 3.69 0.05 13.51
C PHE A 86 2.63 -0.62 12.62
N LYS A 87 1.38 -0.60 13.06
CA LYS A 87 0.28 -1.05 12.22
C LYS A 87 0.19 -0.15 11.00
N GLY A 88 0.33 -0.76 9.82
CA GLY A 88 0.16 -0.12 8.53
C GLY A 88 -1.17 -0.50 7.87
N GLY A 89 -1.22 -0.45 6.56
CA GLY A 89 -2.42 -0.83 5.81
C GLY A 89 -2.60 -0.06 4.52
N ILE A 90 -3.84 0.33 4.24
CA ILE A 90 -4.16 1.15 3.07
C ILE A 90 -3.97 2.63 3.41
N GLY A 91 -3.33 3.35 2.52
CA GLY A 91 -3.31 4.82 2.56
C GLY A 91 -3.48 5.39 1.18
N THR A 92 -4.08 6.57 1.10
CA THR A 92 -4.36 7.23 -0.17
C THR A 92 -3.99 8.72 -0.10
N ALA A 93 -3.69 9.30 -1.23
CA ALA A 93 -3.57 10.74 -1.39
C ALA A 93 -3.76 11.15 -2.84
N SER A 94 -4.05 12.40 -3.07
CA SER A 94 -4.14 12.94 -4.43
C SER A 94 -3.62 14.36 -4.52
N ARG A 95 -3.19 14.74 -5.72
CA ARG A 95 -2.80 16.10 -6.05
C ARG A 95 -3.48 16.54 -7.35
N LYS A 96 -4.25 17.60 -7.27
CA LYS A 96 -4.79 18.26 -8.45
C LYS A 96 -3.86 19.40 -8.86
N LEU A 97 -3.40 19.38 -10.10
CA LEU A 97 -2.59 20.48 -10.65
C LEU A 97 -3.44 21.72 -10.92
N PRO A 98 -2.84 22.91 -10.90
CA PRO A 98 -3.53 24.14 -11.29
C PRO A 98 -4.11 24.05 -12.70
N ASP A 99 -5.24 24.75 -12.95
CA ASP A 99 -5.92 24.71 -14.26
C ASP A 99 -5.02 25.18 -15.41
N LYS A 100 -4.12 26.14 -15.17
CA LYS A 100 -3.11 26.59 -16.14
C LYS A 100 -2.15 25.48 -16.60
N LEU A 101 -2.08 24.39 -15.85
CA LEU A 101 -1.30 23.17 -16.15
C LEU A 101 -2.24 22.00 -16.56
N GLY A 102 -3.46 22.31 -17.01
CA GLY A 102 -4.43 21.35 -17.47
C GLY A 102 -5.33 20.77 -16.39
N GLY A 103 -5.19 21.18 -15.12
CA GLY A 103 -6.06 20.74 -14.01
C GLY A 103 -6.01 19.24 -13.71
N TYR A 104 -5.00 18.55 -14.20
CA TYR A 104 -4.88 17.08 -14.06
C TYR A 104 -4.70 16.66 -12.60
N THR A 105 -5.20 15.47 -12.31
CA THR A 105 -5.09 14.84 -10.99
C THR A 105 -4.16 13.63 -11.03
N VAL A 106 -3.33 13.52 -10.01
CA VAL A 106 -2.59 12.29 -9.68
C VAL A 106 -3.18 11.73 -8.41
N GLY A 107 -3.59 10.47 -8.43
CA GLY A 107 -4.07 9.73 -7.27
C GLY A 107 -3.13 8.57 -6.94
N ILE A 108 -2.86 8.39 -5.65
CA ILE A 108 -2.06 7.28 -5.12
C ILE A 108 -2.92 6.48 -4.15
N LEU A 109 -2.84 5.16 -4.26
CA LEU A 109 -3.27 4.20 -3.26
C LEU A 109 -2.08 3.30 -2.93
N ALA A 110 -1.70 3.24 -1.66
CA ALA A 110 -0.60 2.41 -1.19
C ALA A 110 -1.12 1.31 -0.24
N GLN A 111 -0.66 0.07 -0.43
CA GLN A 111 -0.75 -1.00 0.55
C GLN A 111 0.63 -1.16 1.19
N THR A 112 0.79 -0.68 2.43
CA THR A 112 2.09 -0.52 3.08
C THR A 112 2.38 -1.67 4.02
N ASN A 113 3.49 -2.37 3.78
CA ASN A 113 3.94 -3.49 4.62
C ASN A 113 5.47 -3.55 4.64
N PHE A 114 6.14 -2.43 4.95
CA PHE A 114 7.59 -2.27 4.80
C PHE A 114 8.19 -1.39 5.90
N GLY A 115 9.50 -1.35 5.92
CA GLY A 115 10.30 -0.47 6.75
C GLY A 115 10.52 -0.99 8.16
N TRP A 116 11.56 -0.48 8.77
CA TRP A 116 11.96 -0.73 10.14
C TRP A 116 11.82 0.55 10.95
N ARG A 117 11.34 0.46 12.19
CA ARG A 117 10.96 1.62 13.02
C ARG A 117 11.96 2.77 13.02
N PRO A 118 13.26 2.59 13.29
CA PRO A 118 14.23 3.69 13.29
C PRO A 118 14.38 4.46 11.99
N GLN A 119 13.86 3.91 10.88
CA GLN A 119 13.90 4.58 9.58
C GLN A 119 12.79 5.62 9.41
N LEU A 120 11.66 5.49 10.14
CA LEU A 120 10.51 6.37 9.95
C LEU A 120 10.87 7.83 10.16
N VAL A 121 10.66 8.61 9.11
CA VAL A 121 10.81 10.07 9.09
C VAL A 121 9.47 10.68 8.70
N ILE A 122 9.05 11.70 9.43
CA ILE A 122 7.84 12.49 9.14
C ILE A 122 8.25 13.95 9.07
N ASP A 123 8.09 14.58 7.92
CA ASP A 123 8.49 15.98 7.67
C ASP A 123 9.91 16.31 8.17
N GLY A 124 10.85 15.42 7.91
CA GLY A 124 12.25 15.54 8.30
C GLY A 124 12.54 15.22 9.77
N VAL A 125 11.53 14.92 10.60
CA VAL A 125 11.72 14.52 12.01
C VAL A 125 11.93 13.02 12.09
N PRO A 126 12.97 12.50 12.77
CA PRO A 126 13.28 11.08 12.86
C PRO A 126 12.39 10.35 13.88
N ILE A 127 11.07 10.39 13.66
CA ILE A 127 10.05 9.87 14.59
C ILE A 127 10.32 8.44 15.00
N GLY A 128 10.76 7.61 14.07
CA GLY A 128 11.02 6.21 14.35
C GLY A 128 12.16 5.98 15.36
N ARG A 129 13.18 6.82 15.36
CA ARG A 129 14.28 6.78 16.33
C ARG A 129 13.84 7.28 17.71
N GLU A 130 13.08 8.36 17.74
CA GLU A 130 12.53 8.93 18.98
C GLU A 130 11.58 7.94 19.67
N LEU A 131 10.83 7.15 18.87
CA LEU A 131 9.88 6.14 19.35
C LEU A 131 10.48 4.73 19.43
N GLU A 132 11.80 4.55 19.34
CA GLU A 132 12.43 3.20 19.30
C GLU A 132 12.07 2.36 20.53
N GLN A 133 11.98 2.99 21.72
CA GLN A 133 11.61 2.33 22.97
C GLN A 133 10.08 2.25 23.21
N TYR A 134 9.28 2.79 22.30
CA TYR A 134 7.83 2.74 22.44
C TYR A 134 7.31 1.31 22.45
N LYS A 135 6.64 0.93 23.55
CA LYS A 135 5.94 -0.34 23.68
C LYS A 135 4.46 -0.05 23.96
N PRO A 136 3.54 -0.68 23.22
CA PRO A 136 2.13 -0.47 23.45
C PRO A 136 1.77 -0.89 24.89
N VAL A 137 1.04 -0.03 25.59
CA VAL A 137 0.48 -0.38 26.89
C VAL A 137 -0.58 -1.48 26.65
N ARG A 138 -0.41 -2.65 27.24
CA ARG A 138 -1.45 -3.68 27.26
C ARG A 138 -2.69 -3.12 27.99
N ARG A 139 -3.65 -2.59 27.22
CA ARG A 139 -4.98 -2.39 27.79
C ARG A 139 -5.51 -3.78 28.10
N LYS A 140 -5.96 -4.01 29.37
CA LYS A 140 -6.72 -5.21 29.70
C LYS A 140 -7.90 -5.26 28.74
N THR A 141 -7.88 -6.20 27.83
CA THR A 141 -8.92 -6.37 26.82
C THR A 141 -10.25 -6.67 27.50
N VAL A 142 -11.21 -5.79 27.30
CA VAL A 142 -12.62 -6.20 27.27
C VAL A 142 -12.71 -7.13 26.05
N ASN A 143 -13.17 -8.36 26.25
CA ASN A 143 -13.19 -9.41 25.22
C ASN A 143 -13.58 -8.89 23.85
N PRO A 144 -12.76 -9.09 22.81
CA PRO A 144 -13.17 -8.79 21.46
C PRO A 144 -14.33 -9.72 21.07
N PRO A 145 -15.27 -9.29 20.23
CA PRO A 145 -16.30 -10.18 19.71
C PRO A 145 -15.63 -11.35 18.98
N SER A 146 -16.04 -12.55 19.34
CA SER A 146 -15.54 -13.82 18.82
C SER A 146 -15.83 -13.98 17.32
N VAL A 147 -14.90 -13.62 16.46
CA VAL A 147 -14.88 -14.02 15.08
C VAL A 147 -13.45 -14.39 14.68
N ILE A 148 -12.94 -15.46 15.25
CA ILE A 148 -11.79 -16.16 14.67
C ILE A 148 -12.01 -17.66 14.94
N ALA A 149 -12.25 -18.41 13.88
CA ALA A 149 -12.23 -19.86 13.94
C ALA A 149 -10.80 -20.33 14.23
N THR A 150 -10.58 -20.85 15.42
CA THR A 150 -9.31 -21.47 15.81
C THR A 150 -9.21 -22.86 15.21
N HIS A 151 -8.30 -23.09 14.28
CA HIS A 151 -7.79 -24.41 13.98
C HIS A 151 -6.58 -24.73 14.86
N PRO A 152 -6.45 -25.95 15.41
CA PRO A 152 -5.36 -26.31 16.29
C PRO A 152 -4.02 -26.32 15.54
N SER A 153 -3.05 -25.61 16.11
CA SER A 153 -1.68 -25.55 15.61
C SER A 153 -0.94 -26.84 15.91
N THR A 154 -0.28 -27.41 14.90
CA THR A 154 0.66 -28.53 15.04
C THR A 154 1.90 -28.06 15.83
N PRO A 155 2.46 -28.87 16.74
CA PRO A 155 3.62 -28.49 17.55
C PRO A 155 4.85 -28.24 16.69
N GLN A 156 5.47 -27.05 16.82
CA GLN A 156 6.78 -26.77 16.21
C GLN A 156 7.91 -27.45 16.99
N GLN A 157 8.74 -28.20 16.28
CA GLN A 157 10.00 -28.72 16.79
C GLN A 157 10.95 -27.61 17.20
N LYS A 158 11.34 -27.61 18.47
CA LYS A 158 12.47 -26.83 18.99
C LYS A 158 13.75 -27.56 18.61
N ASN A 159 14.62 -26.96 17.81
CA ASN A 159 16.09 -27.08 17.91
C ASN A 159 16.78 -26.58 16.63
N ALA A 160 17.37 -25.42 16.69
CA ALA A 160 18.66 -25.07 16.05
C ALA A 160 19.09 -23.70 16.58
N ALA A 161 20.25 -23.64 17.21
CA ALA A 161 20.85 -22.39 17.69
C ALA A 161 21.34 -21.56 16.49
N PRO A 162 21.12 -20.23 16.47
CA PRO A 162 21.55 -19.40 15.35
C PRO A 162 23.00 -18.99 15.46
N LEU A 163 23.69 -19.04 14.32
CA LEU A 163 25.06 -18.56 14.13
C LEU A 163 25.10 -17.03 14.38
N ARG A 164 25.89 -16.60 15.35
CA ARG A 164 26.08 -15.18 15.70
C ARG A 164 27.12 -14.54 14.78
N THR A 165 26.69 -13.69 13.85
CA THR A 165 27.57 -12.78 13.13
C THR A 165 27.52 -11.41 13.81
N ARG A 166 28.71 -10.91 14.27
CA ARG A 166 28.84 -9.59 14.90
C ARG A 166 28.86 -8.48 13.84
N LEU A 167 27.71 -7.95 13.49
CA LEU A 167 27.59 -6.56 13.09
C LEU A 167 26.98 -5.83 14.28
N ALA A 168 27.44 -4.62 14.58
CA ALA A 168 26.97 -3.81 15.71
C ALA A 168 25.50 -3.42 15.51
N THR A 169 24.62 -4.34 15.83
CA THR A 169 23.18 -4.17 15.86
C THR A 169 22.71 -4.33 17.29
N PRO A 170 21.75 -3.53 17.75
CA PRO A 170 21.12 -3.72 19.05
C PRO A 170 20.62 -5.16 19.19
N GLN A 171 20.82 -5.74 20.33
CA GLN A 171 20.70 -7.18 20.62
C GLN A 171 19.29 -7.78 20.51
N ASN A 172 18.36 -7.29 19.72
CA ASN A 172 17.06 -7.91 19.48
C ASN A 172 16.38 -7.46 18.18
N SER A 173 17.07 -6.77 17.29
CA SER A 173 16.49 -6.42 15.99
C SER A 173 16.80 -7.53 14.98
N ARG A 174 15.78 -8.24 14.55
CA ARG A 174 15.85 -8.88 13.24
C ARG A 174 16.07 -7.77 12.22
N VAL A 175 17.32 -7.60 11.76
CA VAL A 175 17.58 -6.88 10.51
C VAL A 175 17.06 -7.77 9.38
N THR A 176 15.76 -7.93 9.34
CA THR A 176 15.09 -8.42 8.14
C THR A 176 14.46 -7.17 7.54
N ASP A 177 15.17 -6.57 6.64
CA ASP A 177 14.69 -5.57 5.70
C ASP A 177 13.69 -6.22 4.72
N SER A 178 12.87 -7.10 5.26
CA SER A 178 11.85 -7.83 4.54
C SER A 178 10.54 -7.07 4.64
N GLY A 179 10.11 -6.56 3.54
CA GLY A 179 8.84 -5.87 3.46
C GLY A 179 8.30 -5.92 2.06
N SER A 180 7.26 -5.18 1.82
CA SER A 180 6.69 -4.96 0.50
C SER A 180 5.77 -3.75 0.52
N VAL A 181 5.68 -3.04 -0.59
CA VAL A 181 4.67 -2.01 -0.79
C VAL A 181 4.13 -2.08 -2.21
N ILE A 182 2.83 -2.01 -2.32
CA ILE A 182 2.18 -1.84 -3.61
C ILE A 182 1.64 -0.42 -3.70
N VAL A 183 2.06 0.30 -4.74
CA VAL A 183 1.57 1.64 -5.03
C VAL A 183 0.77 1.60 -6.33
N GLY A 184 -0.52 1.84 -6.24
CA GLY A 184 -1.39 2.12 -7.38
C GLY A 184 -1.35 3.62 -7.69
N LEU A 185 -0.90 3.98 -8.90
CA LEU A 185 -0.84 5.35 -9.39
C LEU A 185 -1.85 5.52 -10.53
N ALA A 186 -2.82 6.40 -10.35
CA ALA A 186 -3.81 6.75 -11.36
C ALA A 186 -3.68 8.23 -11.73
N THR A 187 -3.91 8.57 -13.00
CA THR A 187 -4.00 9.96 -13.43
C THR A 187 -5.01 10.12 -14.58
N ASP A 188 -5.65 11.27 -14.64
CA ASP A 188 -6.46 11.70 -15.77
C ASP A 188 -5.65 12.49 -16.83
N ALA A 189 -4.35 12.66 -16.61
CA ALA A 189 -3.46 13.22 -17.61
C ALA A 189 -3.24 12.22 -18.76
N PRO A 190 -3.22 12.65 -20.06
CA PRO A 190 -3.06 11.76 -21.19
C PRO A 190 -1.61 11.29 -21.36
N CYS A 191 -1.20 10.40 -20.47
CA CYS A 191 0.17 9.87 -20.40
C CYS A 191 0.39 8.70 -21.33
N SER A 192 1.53 8.68 -22.04
CA SER A 192 2.04 7.49 -22.73
C SER A 192 2.56 6.47 -21.70
N THR A 193 2.77 5.22 -22.13
CA THR A 193 3.40 4.19 -21.30
C THR A 193 4.76 4.65 -20.77
N ARG A 194 5.56 5.33 -21.59
CA ARG A 194 6.86 5.88 -21.21
C ARG A 194 6.72 6.92 -20.09
N ILE A 195 5.75 7.83 -20.19
CA ILE A 195 5.48 8.82 -19.14
C ILE A 195 5.01 8.13 -17.88
N LEU A 196 4.07 7.18 -17.96
CA LEU A 196 3.59 6.41 -16.81
C LEU A 196 4.74 5.67 -16.08
N THR A 197 5.67 5.07 -16.82
CA THR A 197 6.87 4.45 -16.24
C THR A 197 7.73 5.48 -15.48
N ARG A 198 7.92 6.67 -16.05
CA ARG A 198 8.67 7.76 -15.40
C ARG A 198 7.95 8.30 -14.15
N LEU A 199 6.61 8.36 -14.16
CA LEU A 199 5.81 8.70 -12.98
C LEU A 199 5.96 7.63 -11.90
N ALA A 200 5.81 6.36 -12.27
CA ALA A 200 5.97 5.22 -11.35
C ALA A 200 7.33 5.24 -10.63
N GLN A 201 8.41 5.54 -11.35
CA GLN A 201 9.75 5.68 -10.75
C GLN A 201 9.84 6.78 -9.68
N ARG A 202 8.97 7.81 -9.70
CA ARG A 202 8.96 8.90 -8.72
C ARG A 202 8.29 8.51 -7.41
N ALA A 203 7.45 7.49 -7.40
CA ALA A 203 6.88 6.96 -6.16
C ALA A 203 7.97 6.52 -5.18
N GLN A 204 9.09 5.99 -5.68
CA GLN A 204 10.27 5.67 -4.85
C GLN A 204 10.79 6.87 -4.05
N ASN A 205 10.78 8.07 -4.63
CA ASN A 205 11.21 9.28 -3.92
C ASN A 205 10.23 9.65 -2.80
N GLY A 206 8.92 9.39 -2.99
CA GLY A 206 7.92 9.56 -1.93
C GLY A 206 8.12 8.56 -0.78
N LEU A 207 8.39 7.28 -1.10
CA LEU A 207 8.76 6.28 -0.11
C LEU A 207 10.04 6.69 0.65
N ALA A 208 11.05 7.19 -0.05
CA ALA A 208 12.31 7.63 0.56
C ALA A 208 12.12 8.81 1.53
N ARG A 209 11.15 9.70 1.30
CA ARG A 209 10.83 10.79 2.22
C ARG A 209 10.29 10.30 3.56
N THR A 210 9.65 9.15 3.59
CA THR A 210 9.21 8.51 4.84
C THR A 210 10.32 7.71 5.53
N GLY A 211 11.53 7.66 4.94
CA GLY A 211 12.71 6.99 5.48
C GLY A 211 12.99 5.62 4.86
N SER A 212 12.20 5.15 3.89
CA SER A 212 12.47 3.90 3.18
C SER A 212 13.72 4.03 2.30
N HIS A 213 14.53 2.99 2.30
CA HIS A 213 15.65 2.84 1.36
C HIS A 213 15.41 1.71 0.35
N THR A 214 14.16 1.21 0.26
CA THR A 214 13.78 0.13 -0.68
C THR A 214 14.77 -1.04 -0.61
N GLY A 215 14.78 -1.74 0.55
CA GLY A 215 15.79 -2.75 0.85
C GLY A 215 15.76 -3.96 -0.07
N ASN A 216 16.86 -4.71 -0.10
CA ASN A 216 17.06 -5.82 -1.04
C ASN A 216 16.00 -6.92 -0.97
N THR A 217 15.33 -7.10 0.16
CA THR A 217 14.27 -8.11 0.35
C THR A 217 12.87 -7.51 0.37
N SER A 218 12.73 -6.22 0.08
CA SER A 218 11.45 -5.53 -0.03
C SER A 218 10.90 -5.66 -1.44
N GLY A 219 9.66 -6.16 -1.56
CA GLY A 219 8.95 -6.24 -2.83
C GLY A 219 8.18 -4.96 -3.11
N ASP A 220 8.84 -3.98 -3.71
CA ASP A 220 8.25 -2.66 -3.96
C ASP A 220 7.79 -2.56 -5.41
N PHE A 221 6.47 -2.50 -5.63
CA PHE A 221 5.89 -2.43 -6.96
C PHE A 221 5.00 -1.20 -7.13
N VAL A 222 5.11 -0.55 -8.30
CA VAL A 222 4.26 0.57 -8.69
C VAL A 222 3.49 0.21 -9.95
N ILE A 223 2.17 0.24 -9.88
CA ILE A 223 1.27 0.00 -10.99
C ILE A 223 0.65 1.33 -11.39
N SER A 224 0.96 1.81 -12.59
CA SER A 224 0.52 3.11 -13.07
C SER A 224 -0.40 3.01 -14.29
N PHE A 225 -1.46 3.83 -14.33
CA PHE A 225 -2.36 3.91 -15.46
C PHE A 225 -2.94 5.33 -15.65
N SER A 226 -3.37 5.59 -16.91
CA SER A 226 -4.00 6.84 -17.31
C SER A 226 -5.43 6.57 -17.76
N THR A 227 -6.40 7.29 -17.21
CA THR A 227 -7.83 7.03 -17.41
C THR A 227 -8.40 7.54 -18.74
N PRO A 228 -7.92 8.63 -19.37
CA PRO A 228 -8.50 9.14 -20.61
C PRO A 228 -8.14 8.30 -21.84
N ARG A 229 -7.11 7.43 -21.77
CA ARG A 229 -6.65 6.64 -22.90
C ARG A 229 -7.39 5.31 -23.03
N ARG A 230 -8.69 5.38 -23.26
CA ARG A 230 -9.53 4.20 -23.55
C ARG A 230 -9.48 3.89 -25.03
N LYS A 231 -9.22 2.62 -25.40
CA LYS A 231 -9.25 2.13 -26.77
C LYS A 231 -10.35 1.09 -26.93
N LYS A 232 -11.00 1.10 -28.10
CA LYS A 232 -11.88 -0.01 -28.48
C LYS A 232 -11.02 -1.27 -28.64
N HIS A 233 -11.50 -2.41 -28.14
CA HIS A 233 -10.80 -3.68 -28.25
C HIS A 233 -10.65 -4.11 -29.73
N PHE A 234 -11.72 -3.96 -30.51
CA PHE A 234 -11.72 -4.13 -31.95
C PHE A 234 -11.91 -2.76 -32.60
N ALA A 235 -10.96 -2.34 -33.39
CA ALA A 235 -11.04 -1.08 -34.13
C ALA A 235 -11.05 -1.39 -35.63
N ASP A 236 -11.96 -0.73 -36.35
CA ASP A 236 -12.06 -0.83 -37.82
C ASP A 236 -10.96 -0.04 -38.53
N ALA A 237 -10.14 0.73 -37.79
CA ALA A 237 -9.08 1.59 -38.31
C ALA A 237 -7.70 1.06 -37.89
N LEU A 238 -6.73 1.21 -38.83
CA LEU A 238 -5.34 0.84 -38.58
C LEU A 238 -4.61 1.79 -37.60
N THR A 239 -5.11 3.02 -37.46
CA THR A 239 -4.53 4.06 -36.61
C THR A 239 -5.63 4.85 -35.91
N TYR A 240 -5.29 5.51 -34.81
CA TYR A 240 -6.17 6.45 -34.09
C TYR A 240 -5.36 7.65 -33.61
N PRO A 241 -5.92 8.88 -33.62
CA PRO A 241 -5.30 10.04 -33.01
C PRO A 241 -5.24 9.86 -31.48
N ALA A 242 -4.14 10.27 -30.88
CA ALA A 242 -3.99 10.22 -29.42
C ALA A 242 -3.37 11.52 -28.91
N GLU A 243 -4.06 12.14 -27.96
CA GLU A 243 -3.48 13.23 -27.19
C GLU A 243 -2.38 12.70 -26.29
N GLN A 244 -1.29 13.44 -26.15
CA GLN A 244 -0.18 13.09 -25.29
C GLN A 244 0.43 14.36 -24.66
N ILE A 245 0.88 14.22 -23.41
CA ILE A 245 1.68 15.25 -22.76
C ILE A 245 3.01 15.43 -23.48
N ILE A 246 3.44 16.70 -23.62
CA ILE A 246 4.78 17.03 -24.13
C ILE A 246 5.81 16.74 -23.04
N GLU A 247 6.73 15.83 -23.32
CA GLU A 247 7.70 15.32 -22.33
C GLU A 247 8.76 16.34 -21.89
N GLN A 248 9.03 17.35 -22.71
CA GLN A 248 10.01 18.42 -22.41
C GLN A 248 9.36 19.66 -21.78
N GLY A 249 8.06 19.64 -21.54
CA GLY A 249 7.35 20.76 -20.93
C GLY A 249 7.40 20.74 -19.39
N ASP A 250 7.06 21.88 -18.79
CA ASP A 250 7.01 22.01 -17.32
C ASP A 250 5.99 21.08 -16.67
N LEU A 251 4.89 20.77 -17.35
CA LEU A 251 3.82 19.92 -16.84
C LEU A 251 4.34 18.58 -16.29
N ILE A 252 5.32 17.95 -16.96
CA ILE A 252 5.86 16.66 -16.51
C ILE A 252 6.54 16.78 -15.13
N ASN A 253 7.20 17.90 -14.83
CA ASN A 253 7.85 18.13 -13.54
C ASN A 253 6.82 18.29 -12.42
N TYR A 254 5.70 18.96 -12.67
CA TYR A 254 4.60 19.08 -11.71
C TYR A 254 3.93 17.72 -11.45
N LEU A 255 3.76 16.90 -12.48
CA LEU A 255 3.26 15.52 -12.30
C LEU A 255 4.24 14.67 -11.48
N PHE A 256 5.56 14.78 -11.70
CA PHE A 256 6.56 14.12 -10.89
C PHE A 256 6.48 14.53 -9.43
N TRP A 257 6.37 15.84 -9.18
CA TRP A 257 6.23 16.36 -7.84
C TRP A 257 4.96 15.86 -7.16
N ALA A 258 3.84 15.89 -7.87
CA ALA A 258 2.56 15.40 -7.39
C ALA A 258 2.63 13.91 -6.97
N VAL A 259 3.32 13.07 -7.75
CA VAL A 259 3.54 11.65 -7.40
C VAL A 259 4.35 11.51 -6.12
N VAL A 260 5.44 12.28 -5.98
CA VAL A 260 6.30 12.20 -4.79
C VAL A 260 5.52 12.56 -3.53
N GLU A 261 4.84 13.72 -3.54
CA GLU A 261 4.06 14.18 -2.39
C GLU A 261 2.88 13.26 -2.06
N ALA A 262 2.12 12.83 -3.07
CA ALA A 262 0.99 11.96 -2.83
C ALA A 262 1.42 10.57 -2.35
N THR A 263 2.59 10.07 -2.76
CA THR A 263 3.11 8.79 -2.26
C THR A 263 3.55 8.91 -0.80
N GLU A 264 4.27 9.97 -0.45
CA GLU A 264 4.65 10.25 0.94
C GLU A 264 3.41 10.31 1.85
N GLU A 265 2.41 11.12 1.47
CA GLU A 265 1.17 11.28 2.22
C GLU A 265 0.38 9.96 2.33
N ALA A 266 0.27 9.19 1.25
CA ALA A 266 -0.42 7.90 1.29
C ALA A 266 0.23 6.93 2.29
N VAL A 267 1.56 6.88 2.36
CA VAL A 267 2.27 6.07 3.37
C VAL A 267 1.94 6.58 4.79
N LEU A 268 2.01 7.88 5.00
CA LEU A 268 1.71 8.47 6.32
C LEU A 268 0.24 8.23 6.71
N ASN A 269 -0.71 8.40 5.78
CA ASN A 269 -2.12 8.12 6.03
C ASN A 269 -2.36 6.66 6.44
N SER A 270 -1.65 5.70 5.83
CA SER A 270 -1.75 4.30 6.23
C SER A 270 -1.34 4.06 7.70
N LEU A 271 -0.40 4.85 8.23
CA LEU A 271 0.05 4.78 9.63
C LEU A 271 -0.88 5.53 10.57
N PHE A 272 -1.28 6.76 10.21
CA PHE A 272 -2.12 7.62 11.04
C PHE A 272 -3.56 7.09 11.20
N LYS A 273 -4.04 6.31 10.24
CA LYS A 273 -5.39 5.72 10.24
C LYS A 273 -5.44 4.30 10.81
N ALA A 274 -4.30 3.67 11.04
CA ALA A 274 -4.26 2.32 11.56
C ALA A 274 -4.21 2.29 13.10
N GLU A 275 -5.08 1.50 13.70
CA GLU A 275 -5.13 1.27 15.14
C GLU A 275 -4.31 0.04 15.54
N THR A 276 -3.96 -0.06 16.83
CA THR A 276 -3.30 -1.24 17.39
C THR A 276 -4.11 -2.49 17.09
N MET A 277 -3.47 -3.50 16.51
CA MET A 277 -4.13 -4.76 16.16
C MET A 277 -3.51 -5.94 16.87
N ILE A 278 -4.39 -6.85 17.32
CA ILE A 278 -4.03 -8.16 17.86
C ILE A 278 -4.37 -9.18 16.76
N GLY A 279 -3.39 -9.91 16.30
CA GLY A 279 -3.55 -10.95 15.28
C GLY A 279 -3.40 -12.36 15.85
N ARG A 280 -3.09 -13.31 14.98
CA ARG A 280 -2.87 -14.72 15.36
C ARG A 280 -1.82 -14.84 16.46
N ASP A 281 -1.95 -15.88 17.28
CA ASP A 281 -1.03 -16.20 18.38
C ASP A 281 -0.83 -15.03 19.35
N ASP A 282 -1.88 -14.19 19.55
CA ASP A 282 -1.88 -12.99 20.42
C ASP A 282 -0.77 -11.99 20.06
N ARG A 283 -0.32 -11.96 18.81
CA ARG A 283 0.67 -11.01 18.34
C ARG A 283 0.08 -9.61 18.28
N ILE A 284 0.74 -8.66 18.89
CA ILE A 284 0.30 -7.27 18.95
C ILE A 284 1.22 -6.43 18.05
N VAL A 285 0.59 -5.67 17.15
CA VAL A 285 1.26 -4.60 16.40
C VAL A 285 0.63 -3.27 16.80
N PRO A 286 1.39 -2.35 17.41
CA PRO A 286 0.86 -1.07 17.84
C PRO A 286 0.53 -0.18 16.65
N GLY A 287 -0.54 0.61 16.73
CA GLY A 287 -0.71 1.79 15.90
C GLY A 287 0.38 2.83 16.20
N LEU A 288 0.58 3.76 15.28
CA LEU A 288 1.46 4.91 15.52
C LEU A 288 0.89 5.71 16.71
N PRO A 289 1.70 6.02 17.77
CA PRO A 289 1.23 6.81 18.89
C PRO A 289 1.11 8.28 18.47
N ILE A 290 -0.11 8.70 18.18
CA ILE A 290 -0.38 10.00 17.54
C ILE A 290 0.01 11.16 18.46
N GLU A 291 -0.37 11.11 19.74
CA GLU A 291 -0.09 12.19 20.70
C GLU A 291 1.41 12.39 20.89
N GLU A 292 2.17 11.31 21.08
CA GLU A 292 3.62 11.36 21.21
C GLU A 292 4.29 11.82 19.91
N THR A 293 3.77 11.37 18.77
CA THR A 293 4.27 11.80 17.46
C THR A 293 4.09 13.31 17.29
N VAL A 294 2.91 13.84 17.60
CA VAL A 294 2.64 15.28 17.52
C VAL A 294 3.51 16.06 18.52
N ALA A 295 3.71 15.56 19.73
CA ALA A 295 4.59 16.18 20.72
C ALA A 295 6.03 16.26 20.22
N LEU A 296 6.55 15.19 19.62
CA LEU A 296 7.88 15.17 18.99
C LEU A 296 7.97 16.15 17.82
N MET A 297 6.98 16.18 16.93
CA MET A 297 6.93 17.13 15.83
C MET A 297 7.04 18.59 16.33
N ASN A 298 6.32 18.92 17.42
CA ASN A 298 6.38 20.24 18.04
C ASN A 298 7.77 20.54 18.64
N GLN A 299 8.43 19.57 19.30
CA GLN A 299 9.79 19.71 19.82
C GLN A 299 10.81 20.04 18.73
N TYR A 300 10.64 19.42 17.54
CA TYR A 300 11.48 19.70 16.37
C TYR A 300 11.05 20.96 15.60
N GLY A 301 10.15 21.77 16.18
CA GLY A 301 9.72 23.04 15.59
C GLY A 301 8.77 22.89 14.39
N ARG A 302 8.20 21.71 14.18
CA ARG A 302 7.19 21.46 13.15
C ARG A 302 5.83 21.85 13.71
N LYS A 303 5.39 23.06 13.44
CA LYS A 303 4.05 23.54 13.84
C LYS A 303 3.00 22.97 12.89
N GLN A 304 1.82 22.61 13.46
CA GLN A 304 0.66 22.33 12.61
C GLN A 304 0.40 23.54 11.70
N VAL A 305 0.55 23.34 10.41
CA VAL A 305 0.03 24.28 9.43
C VAL A 305 -1.46 23.97 9.34
N HIS A 306 -2.31 24.81 9.95
CA HIS A 306 -3.72 24.80 9.63
C HIS A 306 -3.82 25.26 8.16
N LEU A 307 -4.01 24.32 7.26
CA LEU A 307 -4.43 24.65 5.90
C LEU A 307 -5.83 25.25 5.98
N PRO A 308 -6.08 26.38 5.30
CA PRO A 308 -7.37 27.05 5.30
C PRO A 308 -8.47 26.19 4.66
#